data_87d6666738e07065cbd24913fcbaba04
#
_entry.id   87d6666738e07065cbd24913fcbaba04
#
_cell.length_a   1.000
_cell.length_b   1.000
_cell.length_c   1.000
_cell.angle_alpha   90.00
_cell.angle_beta   90.00
_cell.angle_gamma   90.00
#
_symmetry.space_group_name_H-M   'P 1'
#
loop_
_entity.id
_entity.type
_entity.pdbx_description
1 polymer ?
#
loop_
_entity_poly.entity_id
_entity_poly.type
_entity_poly.pdbx_seq_one_letter_code
_entity_poly.pdbx_strand_id
1 'polypeptide(L)'
;MERSQVLARLRAKVAEGRPVIGGGAGTGISAKSAEAGGIDLLVIYNSGRFRMAGRGSLSGLLAYGDANAIVMEMANEVLPVVKDTPVLAGVNGTDPFRVMGRFLDEVKAAGFSGVQNFPTVGLIDGVFRQNLEETGMGYDLELEMIRQARERDLVTSPYVFDVEQARAM
;
A
#
# COMPACT_ATOMS: atom_id res chain seq x y z
N MET A 1 6.37 8.04 -10.78
CA MET A 1 6.62 9.46 -10.32
C MET A 1 7.54 9.40 -9.12
N GLU A 2 8.56 10.28 -9.07
CA GLU A 2 9.52 10.33 -7.95
C GLU A 2 8.86 10.82 -6.66
N ARG A 3 9.33 10.34 -5.52
CA ARG A 3 8.79 10.69 -4.19
C ARG A 3 8.72 12.20 -3.94
N SER A 4 9.77 12.94 -4.27
CA SER A 4 9.84 14.39 -4.10
C SER A 4 8.74 15.11 -4.88
N GLN A 5 8.45 14.67 -6.09
CA GLN A 5 7.39 15.23 -6.95
C GLN A 5 6.00 14.94 -6.38
N VAL A 6 5.76 13.71 -5.92
CA VAL A 6 4.49 13.35 -5.25
C VAL A 6 4.25 14.22 -4.04
N LEU A 7 5.24 14.32 -3.15
CA LEU A 7 5.11 15.11 -1.92
C LEU A 7 4.94 16.61 -2.20
N ALA A 8 5.64 17.16 -3.19
CA ALA A 8 5.48 18.56 -3.58
C ALA A 8 4.06 18.85 -4.08
N ARG A 9 3.51 17.97 -4.92
CA ARG A 9 2.14 18.06 -5.44
C ARG A 9 1.09 18.01 -4.31
N LEU A 10 1.21 17.04 -3.40
CA LEU A 10 0.27 16.91 -2.29
C LEU A 10 0.34 18.09 -1.32
N ARG A 11 1.54 18.56 -1.00
CA ARG A 11 1.75 19.73 -0.13
C ARG A 11 1.21 21.03 -0.75
N ALA A 12 1.39 21.23 -2.05
CA ALA A 12 0.83 22.38 -2.74
C ALA A 12 -0.70 22.41 -2.63
N LYS A 13 -1.36 21.26 -2.83
CA LYS A 13 -2.80 21.14 -2.69
C LYS A 13 -3.30 21.47 -1.28
N VAL A 14 -2.58 20.98 -0.26
CA VAL A 14 -2.89 21.28 1.15
C VAL A 14 -2.69 22.76 1.45
N ALA A 15 -1.64 23.38 0.92
CA ALA A 15 -1.38 24.82 1.09
C ALA A 15 -2.49 25.69 0.45
N GLU A 16 -3.16 25.21 -0.58
CA GLU A 16 -4.34 25.84 -1.20
C GLU A 16 -5.64 25.61 -0.40
N GLY A 17 -5.58 24.95 0.76
CA GLY A 17 -6.75 24.60 1.56
C GLY A 17 -7.62 23.47 0.96
N ARG A 18 -7.10 22.71 0.01
CA ARG A 18 -7.82 21.63 -0.68
C ARG A 18 -7.49 20.27 -0.04
N PRO A 19 -8.48 19.38 0.08
CA PRO A 19 -8.24 18.03 0.61
C PRO A 19 -7.43 17.19 -0.38
N VAL A 20 -6.56 16.33 0.16
CA VAL A 20 -5.94 15.25 -0.61
C VAL A 20 -6.91 14.06 -0.64
N ILE A 21 -7.23 13.58 -1.83
CA ILE A 21 -8.15 12.45 -2.04
C ILE A 21 -7.33 11.25 -2.52
N GLY A 22 -7.27 10.23 -1.67
CA GLY A 22 -6.70 8.92 -1.99
C GLY A 22 -7.78 7.86 -2.13
N GLY A 23 -7.58 6.88 -2.98
CA GLY A 23 -8.53 5.78 -3.15
C GLY A 23 -7.89 4.49 -3.61
N GLY A 24 -8.54 3.36 -3.28
CA GLY A 24 -8.14 2.04 -3.73
C GLY A 24 -8.73 1.72 -5.09
N ALA A 25 -7.92 1.17 -5.99
CA ALA A 25 -8.37 0.59 -7.24
C ALA A 25 -8.16 -0.93 -7.23
N GLY A 26 -9.08 -1.68 -7.84
CA GLY A 26 -8.99 -3.14 -7.91
C GLY A 26 -8.82 -3.67 -9.33
N THR A 27 -9.03 -2.81 -10.33
CA THR A 27 -8.92 -3.11 -11.76
C THR A 27 -8.42 -1.88 -12.51
N GLY A 28 -7.92 -2.09 -13.73
CA GLY A 28 -7.48 -0.99 -14.60
C GLY A 28 -8.58 0.02 -14.89
N ILE A 29 -9.83 -0.43 -15.08
CA ILE A 29 -10.95 0.48 -15.33
C ILE A 29 -11.29 1.34 -14.14
N SER A 30 -11.22 0.79 -12.91
CA SER A 30 -11.48 1.56 -11.70
C SER A 30 -10.38 2.61 -11.47
N ALA A 31 -9.12 2.26 -11.72
CA ALA A 31 -8.00 3.18 -11.63
C ALA A 31 -8.09 4.33 -12.63
N LYS A 32 -8.37 3.99 -13.90
CA LYS A 32 -8.55 4.97 -14.99
C LYS A 32 -9.70 5.94 -14.70
N SER A 33 -10.83 5.43 -14.19
CA SER A 33 -11.98 6.25 -13.83
C SER A 33 -11.69 7.17 -12.65
N ALA A 34 -10.98 6.67 -11.63
CA ALA A 34 -10.58 7.47 -10.47
C ALA A 34 -9.62 8.60 -10.88
N GLU A 35 -8.65 8.32 -11.74
CA GLU A 35 -7.74 9.33 -12.29
C GLU A 35 -8.51 10.40 -13.07
N ALA A 36 -9.43 10.00 -13.96
CA ALA A 36 -10.27 10.93 -14.72
C ALA A 36 -11.17 11.79 -13.80
N GLY A 37 -11.54 11.27 -12.63
CA GLY A 37 -12.25 11.99 -11.57
C GLY A 37 -11.38 12.96 -10.74
N GLY A 38 -10.07 13.00 -10.98
CA GLY A 38 -9.15 13.93 -10.33
C GLY A 38 -8.64 13.46 -8.96
N ILE A 39 -8.52 12.16 -8.76
CA ILE A 39 -7.93 11.60 -7.52
C ILE A 39 -6.44 11.98 -7.41
N ASP A 40 -5.95 12.17 -6.20
CA ASP A 40 -4.58 12.59 -5.96
C ASP A 40 -3.60 11.44 -5.76
N LEU A 41 -4.11 10.30 -5.29
CA LEU A 41 -3.32 9.12 -4.94
C LEU A 41 -4.14 7.85 -5.15
N LEU A 42 -3.56 6.87 -5.81
CA LEU A 42 -4.13 5.53 -5.96
C LEU A 42 -3.36 4.52 -5.12
N VAL A 43 -4.06 3.57 -4.51
CA VAL A 43 -3.47 2.41 -3.85
C VAL A 43 -4.04 1.15 -4.46
N ILE A 44 -3.20 0.20 -4.83
CA ILE A 44 -3.62 -1.14 -5.23
C ILE A 44 -3.07 -2.18 -4.25
N TYR A 45 -3.92 -3.09 -3.83
CA TYR A 45 -3.61 -4.16 -2.90
C TYR A 45 -4.55 -5.35 -3.11
N ASN A 46 -4.21 -6.53 -2.60
CA ASN A 46 -4.95 -7.77 -2.83
C ASN A 46 -6.47 -7.64 -2.56
N SER A 47 -6.87 -6.93 -1.49
CA SER A 47 -8.29 -6.74 -1.19
C SER A 47 -9.01 -5.88 -2.24
N GLY A 48 -8.30 -5.06 -3.00
CA GLY A 48 -8.87 -4.34 -4.15
C GLY A 48 -9.37 -5.30 -5.22
N ARG A 49 -8.59 -6.30 -5.57
CA ARG A 49 -8.99 -7.39 -6.47
C ARG A 49 -10.19 -8.16 -5.92
N PHE A 50 -10.17 -8.52 -4.64
CA PHE A 50 -11.26 -9.24 -4.01
C PHE A 50 -12.56 -8.44 -3.96
N ARG A 51 -12.49 -7.11 -3.75
CA ARG A 51 -13.66 -6.23 -3.84
C ARG A 51 -14.26 -6.20 -5.25
N MET A 52 -13.44 -6.17 -6.30
CA MET A 52 -13.93 -6.26 -7.69
C MET A 52 -14.59 -7.61 -7.99
N ALA A 53 -14.23 -8.65 -7.25
CA ALA A 53 -14.90 -9.96 -7.28
C ALA A 53 -16.11 -10.03 -6.33
N GLY A 54 -16.58 -8.91 -5.78
CA GLY A 54 -17.75 -8.83 -4.90
C GLY A 54 -17.49 -9.28 -3.45
N ARG A 55 -16.24 -9.23 -2.96
CA ARG A 55 -15.89 -9.63 -1.59
C ARG A 55 -15.66 -8.41 -0.69
N GLY A 56 -15.76 -8.61 0.62
CA GLY A 56 -15.46 -7.55 1.60
C GLY A 56 -13.97 -7.22 1.66
N SER A 57 -13.62 -6.00 2.08
CA SER A 57 -12.23 -5.53 2.15
C SER A 57 -11.34 -6.37 3.06
N LEU A 58 -11.89 -6.89 4.16
CA LEU A 58 -11.14 -7.72 5.11
C LEU A 58 -10.72 -9.09 4.55
N SER A 59 -11.28 -9.49 3.40
CA SER A 59 -10.80 -10.70 2.70
C SER A 59 -9.30 -10.64 2.36
N GLY A 60 -8.73 -9.45 2.24
CA GLY A 60 -7.30 -9.26 2.04
C GLY A 60 -6.41 -9.65 3.22
N LEU A 61 -6.99 -9.83 4.43
CA LEU A 61 -6.27 -10.31 5.62
C LEU A 61 -6.32 -11.84 5.76
N LEU A 62 -7.06 -12.52 4.89
CA LEU A 62 -7.27 -13.95 4.96
C LEU A 62 -6.42 -14.71 3.91
N ALA A 63 -6.27 -16.01 4.12
CA ALA A 63 -5.38 -16.86 3.32
C ALA A 63 -5.97 -17.23 1.94
N TYR A 64 -6.37 -16.24 1.15
CA TYR A 64 -6.94 -16.44 -0.19
C TYR A 64 -5.91 -16.32 -1.34
N GLY A 65 -4.66 -16.06 -1.01
CA GLY A 65 -3.58 -15.99 -1.98
C GLY A 65 -2.36 -15.22 -1.45
N ASP A 66 -1.29 -15.21 -2.22
CA ASP A 66 -0.10 -14.40 -1.95
C ASP A 66 -0.41 -12.93 -2.24
N ALA A 67 -0.54 -12.11 -1.17
CA ALA A 67 -0.92 -10.70 -1.28
C ALA A 67 0.08 -9.89 -2.11
N ASN A 68 1.37 -10.14 -1.94
CA ASN A 68 2.44 -9.45 -2.65
C ASN A 68 2.50 -9.85 -4.14
N ALA A 69 2.30 -11.12 -4.46
CA ALA A 69 2.20 -11.56 -5.85
C ALA A 69 0.97 -10.95 -6.55
N ILE A 70 -0.19 -10.93 -5.87
CA ILE A 70 -1.42 -10.34 -6.42
C ILE A 70 -1.23 -8.87 -6.76
N VAL A 71 -0.55 -8.09 -5.90
CA VAL A 71 -0.28 -6.66 -6.18
C VAL A 71 0.61 -6.49 -7.41
N MET A 72 1.64 -7.32 -7.56
CA MET A 72 2.52 -7.27 -8.74
C MET A 72 1.80 -7.68 -10.03
N GLU A 73 0.87 -8.64 -9.96
CA GLU A 73 -0.02 -8.95 -11.09
C GLU A 73 -0.93 -7.77 -11.44
N MET A 74 -1.54 -7.13 -10.44
CA MET A 74 -2.40 -5.95 -10.63
C MET A 74 -1.63 -4.77 -11.22
N ALA A 75 -0.33 -4.64 -10.96
CA ALA A 75 0.52 -3.62 -11.55
C ALA A 75 0.49 -3.66 -13.09
N ASN A 76 0.51 -4.86 -13.68
CA ASN A 76 0.46 -5.05 -15.13
C ASN A 76 -0.85 -4.56 -15.77
N GLU A 77 -1.92 -4.53 -14.99
CA GLU A 77 -3.24 -4.04 -15.44
C GLU A 77 -3.42 -2.54 -15.17
N VAL A 78 -2.97 -2.06 -14.01
CA VAL A 78 -3.27 -0.71 -13.53
C VAL A 78 -2.26 0.31 -14.02
N LEU A 79 -0.96 0.04 -13.90
CA LEU A 79 0.07 1.04 -14.23
C LEU A 79 0.05 1.51 -15.68
N PRO A 80 -0.22 0.67 -16.69
CA PRO A 80 -0.28 1.13 -18.09
C PRO A 80 -1.43 2.07 -18.41
N VAL A 81 -2.48 2.10 -17.58
CA VAL A 81 -3.69 2.91 -17.84
C VAL A 81 -3.79 4.16 -16.95
N VAL A 82 -2.91 4.30 -15.98
CA VAL A 82 -2.77 5.48 -15.12
C VAL A 82 -1.59 6.31 -15.61
N LYS A 83 -1.80 7.60 -15.88
CA LYS A 83 -0.79 8.45 -16.53
C LYS A 83 -0.10 9.40 -15.56
N ASP A 84 -0.89 10.10 -14.75
CA ASP A 84 -0.43 11.25 -13.97
C ASP A 84 -0.62 11.07 -12.45
N THR A 85 -1.41 10.08 -12.03
CA THR A 85 -1.67 9.82 -10.61
C THR A 85 -0.63 8.87 -10.03
N PRO A 86 0.04 9.23 -8.92
CA PRO A 86 0.95 8.30 -8.26
C PRO A 86 0.19 7.07 -7.72
N VAL A 87 0.72 5.89 -8.00
CA VAL A 87 0.17 4.60 -7.55
C VAL A 87 1.07 3.99 -6.49
N LEU A 88 0.47 3.60 -5.36
CA LEU A 88 1.14 2.92 -4.25
C LEU A 88 0.78 1.43 -4.25
N ALA A 89 1.75 0.61 -3.94
CA ALA A 89 1.56 -0.81 -3.71
C ALA A 89 1.19 -1.08 -2.26
N GLY A 90 0.12 -1.82 -2.03
CA GLY A 90 -0.14 -2.44 -0.73
C GLY A 90 0.78 -3.64 -0.55
N VAL A 91 1.69 -3.55 0.41
CA VAL A 91 2.72 -4.56 0.68
C VAL A 91 2.44 -5.29 1.98
N ASN A 92 2.40 -6.60 1.93
CA ASN A 92 2.39 -7.44 3.12
C ASN A 92 3.82 -7.48 3.72
N GLY A 93 4.07 -6.62 4.71
CA GLY A 93 5.39 -6.47 5.34
C GLY A 93 5.81 -7.67 6.19
N THR A 94 4.88 -8.52 6.59
CA THR A 94 5.14 -9.73 7.40
C THR A 94 5.36 -10.99 6.56
N ASP A 95 5.46 -10.87 5.22
CA ASP A 95 5.63 -12.01 4.32
C ASP A 95 6.96 -12.74 4.57
N PRO A 96 6.94 -13.98 5.08
CA PRO A 96 8.15 -14.71 5.44
C PRO A 96 8.88 -15.31 4.24
N PHE A 97 8.27 -15.29 3.06
CA PHE A 97 8.83 -15.91 1.84
C PHE A 97 9.54 -14.89 0.93
N ARG A 98 9.64 -13.62 1.38
CA ARG A 98 10.30 -12.56 0.61
C ARG A 98 11.46 -11.93 1.38
N VAL A 99 12.55 -11.68 0.68
CA VAL A 99 13.57 -10.75 1.14
C VAL A 99 13.04 -9.35 0.88
N MET A 100 12.47 -8.71 1.89
CA MET A 100 11.65 -7.50 1.75
C MET A 100 12.36 -6.39 0.97
N GLY A 101 13.64 -6.15 1.22
CA GLY A 101 14.40 -5.15 0.48
C GLY A 101 14.44 -5.40 -1.04
N ARG A 102 14.62 -6.66 -1.45
CA ARG A 102 14.59 -7.02 -2.90
C ARG A 102 13.20 -6.84 -3.48
N PHE A 103 12.17 -7.23 -2.74
CA PHE A 103 10.80 -7.05 -3.18
C PHE A 103 10.44 -5.56 -3.36
N LEU A 104 10.90 -4.69 -2.47
CA LEU A 104 10.72 -3.24 -2.61
C LEU A 104 11.45 -2.67 -3.83
N ASP A 105 12.61 -3.24 -4.21
CA ASP A 105 13.29 -2.88 -5.45
C ASP A 105 12.47 -3.31 -6.68
N GLU A 106 11.83 -4.48 -6.65
CA GLU A 106 10.91 -4.94 -7.69
C GLU A 106 9.67 -4.04 -7.80
N VAL A 107 9.08 -3.65 -6.67
CA VAL A 107 7.95 -2.70 -6.60
C VAL A 107 8.32 -1.37 -7.26
N LYS A 108 9.50 -0.83 -6.94
CA LYS A 108 9.99 0.41 -7.54
C LYS A 108 10.22 0.24 -9.04
N ALA A 109 10.87 -0.85 -9.45
CA ALA A 109 11.15 -1.16 -10.85
C ALA A 109 9.89 -1.35 -11.70
N ALA A 110 8.81 -1.88 -11.10
CA ALA A 110 7.51 -2.01 -11.75
C ALA A 110 6.84 -0.66 -12.05
N GLY A 111 7.27 0.43 -11.41
CA GLY A 111 6.76 1.78 -11.65
C GLY A 111 5.85 2.33 -10.55
N PHE A 112 5.74 1.67 -9.41
CA PHE A 112 5.05 2.24 -8.25
C PHE A 112 5.79 3.47 -7.71
N SER A 113 5.01 4.45 -7.24
CA SER A 113 5.53 5.66 -6.62
C SER A 113 5.78 5.49 -5.11
N GLY A 114 5.25 4.44 -4.51
CA GLY A 114 5.35 4.21 -3.08
C GLY A 114 4.65 2.95 -2.61
N VAL A 115 4.53 2.84 -1.28
CA VAL A 115 3.95 1.67 -0.61
C VAL A 115 3.00 2.06 0.53
N GLN A 116 2.13 1.11 0.88
CA GLN A 116 1.29 1.11 2.06
C GLN A 116 1.35 -0.28 2.70
N ASN A 117 1.38 -0.38 4.03
CA ASN A 117 1.39 -1.67 4.74
C ASN A 117 0.00 -2.30 4.76
N PHE A 118 -0.36 -3.00 3.71
CA PHE A 118 -1.58 -3.79 3.64
C PHE A 118 -1.37 -5.05 2.77
N PRO A 119 -1.73 -6.24 3.26
CA PRO A 119 -2.33 -6.60 4.57
C PRO A 119 -1.51 -6.11 5.77
N THR A 120 -2.19 -5.83 6.90
CA THR A 120 -1.53 -5.34 8.11
C THR A 120 -2.04 -6.08 9.36
N VAL A 121 -1.12 -6.46 10.23
CA VAL A 121 -1.43 -7.01 11.54
C VAL A 121 -1.91 -5.93 12.53
N GLY A 122 -1.74 -4.65 12.17
CA GLY A 122 -2.23 -3.52 12.95
C GLY A 122 -3.74 -3.51 13.16
N LEU A 123 -4.50 -4.14 12.26
CA LEU A 123 -5.96 -4.32 12.38
C LEU A 123 -6.36 -5.44 13.34
N ILE A 124 -5.42 -6.29 13.74
CA ILE A 124 -5.68 -7.46 14.57
C ILE A 124 -5.43 -7.10 16.02
N ASP A 125 -6.29 -7.53 16.90
CA ASP A 125 -6.21 -7.29 18.35
C ASP A 125 -6.30 -8.59 19.17
N GLY A 126 -6.30 -8.46 20.51
CA GLY A 126 -6.50 -9.54 21.45
C GLY A 126 -5.48 -10.67 21.35
N VAL A 127 -5.92 -11.87 21.66
CA VAL A 127 -5.05 -13.08 21.70
C VAL A 127 -4.43 -13.37 20.33
N PHE A 128 -5.14 -13.12 19.25
CA PHE A 128 -4.60 -13.36 17.91
C PHE A 128 -3.42 -12.41 17.62
N ARG A 129 -3.54 -11.13 17.96
CA ARG A 129 -2.43 -10.18 17.83
C ARG A 129 -1.25 -10.60 18.69
N GLN A 130 -1.47 -10.96 19.94
CA GLN A 130 -0.42 -11.45 20.83
C GLN A 130 0.33 -12.63 20.22
N ASN A 131 -0.38 -13.61 19.71
CA ASN A 131 0.24 -14.78 19.08
C ASN A 131 1.09 -14.42 17.86
N LEU A 132 0.65 -13.46 17.03
CA LEU A 132 1.44 -12.97 15.89
C LEU A 132 2.74 -12.32 16.36
N GLU A 133 2.69 -11.45 17.37
CA GLU A 133 3.88 -10.80 17.93
C GLU A 133 4.87 -11.83 18.54
N GLU A 134 4.38 -12.77 19.33
CA GLU A 134 5.20 -13.79 19.98
C GLU A 134 5.81 -14.81 19.00
N THR A 135 5.21 -14.97 17.82
CA THR A 135 5.70 -15.91 16.80
C THR A 135 6.46 -15.22 15.65
N GLY A 136 6.84 -13.96 15.81
CA GLY A 136 7.68 -13.26 14.85
C GLY A 136 6.94 -12.79 13.57
N MET A 137 5.63 -12.54 13.70
CA MET A 137 4.78 -12.00 12.63
C MET A 137 4.15 -10.67 13.07
N GLY A 138 4.88 -9.91 13.88
CA GLY A 138 4.41 -8.69 14.51
C GLY A 138 4.47 -7.45 13.61
N TYR A 139 3.96 -6.36 14.16
CA TYR A 139 3.88 -5.06 13.48
C TYR A 139 5.25 -4.42 13.24
N ASP A 140 6.27 -4.80 14.00
CA ASP A 140 7.66 -4.38 13.83
C ASP A 140 8.22 -4.69 12.44
N LEU A 141 7.80 -5.79 11.83
CA LEU A 141 8.18 -6.11 10.44
C LEU A 141 7.60 -5.11 9.45
N GLU A 142 6.42 -4.58 9.69
CA GLU A 142 5.82 -3.54 8.87
C GLU A 142 6.55 -2.21 9.04
N LEU A 143 6.97 -1.87 10.26
CA LEU A 143 7.81 -0.70 10.53
C LEU A 143 9.12 -0.79 9.73
N GLU A 144 9.78 -1.95 9.78
CA GLU A 144 11.02 -2.19 9.05
C GLU A 144 10.81 -2.11 7.52
N MET A 145 9.70 -2.65 7.01
CA MET A 145 9.34 -2.54 5.59
C MET A 145 9.16 -1.06 5.17
N ILE A 146 8.45 -0.26 5.96
CA ILE A 146 8.24 1.17 5.69
C ILE A 146 9.57 1.93 5.75
N ARG A 147 10.45 1.63 6.73
CA ARG A 147 11.80 2.22 6.80
C ARG A 147 12.61 1.91 5.54
N GLN A 148 12.64 0.65 5.11
CA GLN A 148 13.34 0.23 3.89
C GLN A 148 12.76 0.86 2.62
N ALA A 149 11.43 1.02 2.54
CA ALA A 149 10.78 1.71 1.43
C ALA A 149 11.19 3.18 1.36
N ARG A 150 11.26 3.83 2.52
CA ARG A 150 11.71 5.24 2.61
C ARG A 150 13.16 5.42 2.16
N GLU A 151 14.04 4.49 2.49
CA GLU A 151 15.45 4.50 2.05
C GLU A 151 15.61 4.32 0.55
N ARG A 152 14.64 3.68 -0.10
CA ARG A 152 14.58 3.51 -1.56
C ARG A 152 13.91 4.67 -2.30
N ASP A 153 13.62 5.75 -1.59
CA ASP A 153 12.92 6.92 -2.11
C ASP A 153 11.51 6.62 -2.62
N LEU A 154 10.83 5.66 -1.99
CA LEU A 154 9.41 5.40 -2.19
C LEU A 154 8.57 6.30 -1.27
N VAL A 155 7.39 6.74 -1.73
CA VAL A 155 6.38 7.36 -0.88
C VAL A 155 5.87 6.33 0.10
N THR A 156 5.76 6.69 1.38
CA THR A 156 5.18 5.84 2.41
C THR A 156 3.87 6.42 2.91
N SER A 157 2.83 5.59 2.97
CA SER A 157 1.49 5.96 3.45
C SER A 157 0.97 4.86 4.38
N PRO A 158 1.57 4.71 5.58
CA PRO A 158 1.27 3.58 6.44
C PRO A 158 -0.11 3.66 7.08
N TYR A 159 -0.74 2.50 7.27
CA TYR A 159 -1.85 2.31 8.18
C TYR A 159 -1.34 2.31 9.61
N VAL A 160 -2.00 3.11 10.44
CA VAL A 160 -1.79 3.20 11.88
C VAL A 160 -3.16 3.23 12.57
N PHE A 161 -3.27 2.58 13.72
CA PHE A 161 -4.55 2.40 14.41
C PHE A 161 -4.55 3.00 15.82
N ASP A 162 -3.39 3.43 16.30
CA ASP A 162 -3.20 4.11 17.57
C ASP A 162 -2.05 5.11 17.51
N VAL A 163 -1.86 5.86 18.59
CA VAL A 163 -0.84 6.91 18.70
C VAL A 163 0.58 6.32 18.75
N GLU A 164 0.75 5.14 19.32
CA GLU A 164 2.05 4.49 19.43
C GLU A 164 2.54 4.02 18.06
N GLN A 165 1.66 3.38 17.30
CA GLN A 165 1.93 3.01 15.91
C GLN A 165 2.24 4.24 15.03
N ALA A 166 1.49 5.33 15.21
CA ALA A 166 1.72 6.56 14.46
C ALA A 166 3.07 7.23 14.76
N ARG A 167 3.58 7.07 15.98
CA ARG A 167 4.92 7.56 16.35
C ARG A 167 6.05 6.67 15.87
N ALA A 168 5.78 5.37 15.78
CA ALA A 168 6.75 4.38 15.34
C ALA A 168 6.95 4.42 13.81
N MET A 169 5.88 4.66 13.01
CA MET A 169 5.91 4.83 11.56
C MET A 169 6.47 6.20 11.12
#